data_3f43d462e49b8026221590693c4b3487
#
_entry.id   3f43d462e49b8026221590693c4b3487
#
_cell.length_a   1.000
_cell.length_b   1.000
_cell.length_c   1.000
_cell.angle_alpha   90.00
_cell.angle_beta   90.00
_cell.angle_gamma   90.00
#
_symmetry.space_group_name_H-M   'P 1'
#
loop_
_entity.id
_entity.type
_entity.pdbx_description
1 polymer ?
#
loop_
_entity_poly.entity_id
_entity_poly.type
_entity_poly.pdbx_seq_one_letter_code
_entity_poly.pdbx_strand_id
1 'polypeptide(L)'
;PFTIVIGAHYDHLGLGHDGNSLDANAQDKIHNGADDNASGVAGVLELARYFQNNKVREKNNFLFICFSGEELGLYGSKYFVEHPTISTEKINFMINMDMIGRYDASKGLSVGGTGTSTVWESLFKGMSGSSVAIKTDSSGMGPSDHASFYLKNIPVLHFFTGSHNDYHKPSDDWDKIN
;
A
#
# COMPACT_ATOMS: atom_id res chain seq x y z
N PRO A 1 -2.56 4.42 -24.09
CA PRO A 1 -2.95 4.75 -22.71
C PRO A 1 -1.78 4.52 -21.77
N PHE A 2 -1.70 5.31 -20.70
CA PHE A 2 -0.79 5.05 -19.59
C PHE A 2 -1.36 3.95 -18.68
N THR A 3 -0.53 3.45 -17.76
CA THR A 3 -0.92 2.44 -16.79
C THR A 3 -0.84 3.02 -15.38
N ILE A 4 -1.85 2.78 -14.57
CA ILE A 4 -1.84 3.04 -13.14
C ILE A 4 -1.50 1.72 -12.45
N VAL A 5 -0.48 1.73 -11.60
CA VAL A 5 -0.13 0.57 -10.77
C VAL A 5 -0.86 0.69 -9.44
N ILE A 6 -1.49 -0.38 -9.00
CA ILE A 6 -2.16 -0.50 -7.70
C ILE A 6 -1.56 -1.71 -7.01
N GLY A 7 -0.91 -1.50 -5.86
CA GLY A 7 -0.14 -2.54 -5.21
C GLY A 7 -0.27 -2.58 -3.70
N ALA A 8 0.07 -3.75 -3.16
CA ALA A 8 0.25 -4.05 -1.75
C ALA A 8 1.20 -5.25 -1.64
N HIS A 9 1.93 -5.39 -0.55
CA HIS A 9 2.68 -6.63 -0.33
C HIS A 9 1.77 -7.71 0.27
N TYR A 10 2.09 -8.97 0.00
CA TYR A 10 1.33 -10.11 0.50
C TYR A 10 2.13 -11.02 1.45
N ASP A 11 3.43 -10.77 1.58
CA ASP A 11 4.26 -11.43 2.57
C ASP A 11 4.09 -10.78 3.94
N HIS A 12 4.42 -11.55 4.98
CA HIS A 12 4.55 -11.09 6.35
C HIS A 12 5.61 -11.94 7.06
N LEU A 13 5.72 -11.83 8.39
CA LEU A 13 6.84 -12.36 9.18
C LEU A 13 6.84 -13.89 9.36
N GLY A 14 5.83 -14.60 8.87
CA GLY A 14 5.76 -16.06 8.99
C GLY A 14 5.82 -16.55 10.43
N LEU A 15 6.87 -17.28 10.79
CA LEU A 15 7.11 -17.78 12.16
C LEU A 15 7.99 -16.84 13.00
N GLY A 16 8.29 -15.63 12.52
CA GLY A 16 9.05 -14.62 13.25
C GLY A 16 10.55 -14.91 13.38
N HIS A 17 11.11 -15.70 12.44
CA HIS A 17 12.52 -16.13 12.50
C HIS A 17 13.51 -15.09 11.99
N ASP A 18 13.05 -14.10 11.20
CA ASP A 18 13.92 -13.12 10.54
C ASP A 18 14.28 -11.91 11.44
N GLY A 19 13.87 -11.95 12.71
CA GLY A 19 14.27 -10.96 13.71
C GLY A 19 13.51 -9.63 13.63
N ASN A 20 12.45 -9.54 12.83
CA ASN A 20 11.61 -8.35 12.65
C ASN A 20 10.29 -8.40 13.46
N SER A 21 10.05 -9.48 14.23
CA SER A 21 8.95 -9.53 15.21
C SER A 21 9.16 -8.55 16.37
N LEU A 22 8.12 -7.83 16.75
CA LEU A 22 8.10 -6.95 17.93
C LEU A 22 7.53 -7.61 19.18
N ASP A 23 7.29 -8.92 19.15
CA ASP A 23 6.95 -9.71 20.33
C ASP A 23 8.14 -10.61 20.70
N ALA A 24 8.79 -10.33 21.81
CA ALA A 24 9.96 -11.09 22.29
C ALA A 24 9.67 -12.59 22.54
N ASN A 25 8.41 -12.99 22.66
CA ASN A 25 7.98 -14.36 22.91
C ASN A 25 7.28 -14.98 21.69
N ALA A 26 7.47 -14.42 20.51
CA ALA A 26 6.74 -14.82 19.32
C ALA A 26 7.49 -15.82 18.43
N GLN A 27 8.68 -16.25 18.79
CA GLN A 27 9.42 -17.24 18.01
C GLN A 27 8.57 -18.51 17.85
N ASP A 28 8.52 -19.03 16.61
CA ASP A 28 7.68 -20.16 16.19
C ASP A 28 6.17 -19.93 16.27
N LYS A 29 5.71 -18.71 16.54
CA LYS A 29 4.30 -18.35 16.43
C LYS A 29 4.00 -17.78 15.05
N ILE A 30 2.84 -18.13 14.53
CA ILE A 30 2.37 -17.58 13.25
C ILE A 30 2.06 -16.09 13.44
N HIS A 31 2.66 -15.26 12.62
CA HIS A 31 2.32 -13.84 12.47
C HIS A 31 1.30 -13.73 11.34
N ASN A 32 0.05 -13.43 11.67
CA ASN A 32 -1.06 -13.48 10.70
C ASN A 32 -1.04 -12.31 9.71
N GLY A 33 -0.59 -11.13 10.14
CA GLY A 33 -0.48 -9.96 9.27
C GLY A 33 -1.83 -9.52 8.69
N ALA A 34 -2.87 -9.46 9.53
CA ALA A 34 -4.21 -9.15 9.04
C ALA A 34 -4.31 -7.71 8.55
N ASP A 35 -3.74 -6.74 9.29
CA ASP A 35 -3.60 -5.37 8.81
C ASP A 35 -2.34 -5.22 7.97
N ASP A 36 -1.23 -5.80 8.40
CA ASP A 36 0.08 -5.76 7.76
C ASP A 36 0.44 -7.10 7.07
N ASN A 37 0.10 -7.41 5.77
CA ASN A 37 -0.65 -6.45 4.94
C ASN A 37 -1.76 -7.16 4.14
N ALA A 38 -2.50 -8.09 4.78
CA ALA A 38 -3.65 -8.71 4.13
C ALA A 38 -4.75 -7.66 3.84
N SER A 39 -4.84 -6.58 4.64
CA SER A 39 -5.78 -5.48 4.40
C SER A 39 -5.48 -4.77 3.07
N GLY A 40 -4.22 -4.47 2.80
CA GLY A 40 -3.80 -3.87 1.52
C GLY A 40 -4.07 -4.78 0.33
N VAL A 41 -3.79 -6.09 0.46
CA VAL A 41 -4.10 -7.09 -0.58
C VAL A 41 -5.61 -7.15 -0.85
N ALA A 42 -6.44 -7.14 0.20
CA ALA A 42 -7.89 -7.08 0.05
C ALA A 42 -8.33 -5.82 -0.72
N GLY A 43 -7.71 -4.67 -0.42
CA GLY A 43 -7.93 -3.42 -1.15
C GLY A 43 -7.58 -3.52 -2.64
N VAL A 44 -6.44 -4.15 -2.99
CA VAL A 44 -6.04 -4.41 -4.39
C VAL A 44 -7.10 -5.25 -5.10
N LEU A 45 -7.55 -6.34 -4.47
CA LEU A 45 -8.57 -7.24 -5.05
C LEU A 45 -9.91 -6.55 -5.22
N GLU A 46 -10.34 -5.75 -4.24
CA GLU A 46 -11.60 -5.04 -4.30
C GLU A 46 -11.60 -3.95 -5.38
N LEU A 47 -10.50 -3.22 -5.53
CA LEU A 47 -10.35 -2.25 -6.61
C LEU A 47 -10.31 -2.92 -7.98
N ALA A 48 -9.64 -4.08 -8.12
CA ALA A 48 -9.66 -4.85 -9.36
C ALA A 48 -11.09 -5.28 -9.72
N ARG A 49 -11.84 -5.78 -8.74
CA ARG A 49 -13.26 -6.14 -8.90
C ARG A 49 -14.11 -4.93 -9.29
N TYR A 50 -13.90 -3.80 -8.65
CA TYR A 50 -14.64 -2.56 -8.93
C TYR A 50 -14.40 -2.10 -10.38
N PHE A 51 -13.14 -1.97 -10.81
CA PHE A 51 -12.82 -1.50 -12.16
C PHE A 51 -13.28 -2.47 -13.25
N GLN A 52 -13.31 -3.77 -12.97
CA GLN A 52 -13.84 -4.75 -13.91
C GLN A 52 -15.37 -4.64 -14.08
N ASN A 53 -16.11 -4.25 -13.03
CA ASN A 53 -17.56 -4.31 -12.99
C ASN A 53 -18.25 -2.94 -13.15
N ASN A 54 -17.53 -1.82 -13.07
CA ASN A 54 -18.11 -0.47 -13.05
C ASN A 54 -18.73 -0.01 -14.38
N LYS A 55 -18.61 -0.81 -15.47
CA LYS A 55 -19.10 -0.52 -16.83
C LYS A 55 -18.60 0.79 -17.44
N VAL A 56 -17.59 1.40 -16.85
CA VAL A 56 -16.91 2.60 -17.36
C VAL A 56 -15.75 2.17 -18.24
N ARG A 57 -15.60 2.79 -19.41
CA ARG A 57 -14.39 2.61 -20.22
C ARG A 57 -13.33 3.57 -19.73
N GLU A 58 -12.43 3.03 -18.93
CA GLU A 58 -11.34 3.80 -18.36
C GLU A 58 -10.35 4.30 -19.44
N LYS A 59 -9.77 5.47 -19.20
CA LYS A 59 -8.78 6.08 -20.12
C LYS A 59 -7.39 5.45 -19.97
N ASN A 60 -7.10 4.91 -18.81
CA ASN A 60 -5.84 4.28 -18.46
C ASN A 60 -6.00 2.77 -18.30
N ASN A 61 -4.91 2.05 -18.47
CA ASN A 61 -4.82 0.66 -18.04
C ASN A 61 -4.58 0.61 -16.54
N PHE A 62 -4.93 -0.52 -15.91
CA PHE A 62 -4.60 -0.81 -14.53
C PHE A 62 -3.73 -2.05 -14.47
N LEU A 63 -2.72 -2.00 -13.59
CA LEU A 63 -1.87 -3.14 -13.26
C LEU A 63 -1.97 -3.34 -11.75
N PHE A 64 -2.58 -4.45 -11.35
CA PHE A 64 -2.72 -4.84 -9.95
C PHE A 64 -1.59 -5.79 -9.59
N ILE A 65 -0.83 -5.47 -8.53
CA ILE A 65 0.35 -6.24 -8.13
C ILE A 65 0.29 -6.52 -6.64
N CYS A 66 0.50 -7.80 -6.25
CA CYS A 66 0.82 -8.17 -4.90
C CYS A 66 2.33 -8.47 -4.84
N PHE A 67 3.08 -7.65 -4.10
CA PHE A 67 4.53 -7.79 -3.98
C PHE A 67 4.91 -8.82 -2.91
N SER A 68 6.06 -9.46 -3.05
CA SER A 68 6.64 -10.36 -2.07
C SER A 68 7.97 -9.79 -1.54
N GLY A 69 8.32 -10.17 -0.32
CA GLY A 69 9.60 -9.78 0.28
C GLY A 69 9.69 -8.30 0.61
N GLU A 70 8.57 -7.65 0.91
CA GLU A 70 8.52 -6.28 1.42
C GLU A 70 9.22 -6.21 2.77
N GLU A 71 8.85 -7.08 3.68
CA GLU A 71 9.34 -7.22 5.06
C GLU A 71 10.85 -7.52 5.15
N LEU A 72 11.43 -8.02 4.08
CA LEU A 72 12.86 -8.30 3.92
C LEU A 72 13.62 -7.19 3.20
N GLY A 73 12.95 -6.08 2.87
CA GLY A 73 13.55 -4.91 2.25
C GLY A 73 13.07 -4.62 0.83
N LEU A 74 11.77 -4.69 0.59
CA LEU A 74 11.10 -4.29 -0.65
C LEU A 74 11.54 -5.12 -1.88
N TYR A 75 11.86 -6.40 -1.71
CA TYR A 75 12.46 -7.19 -2.79
C TYR A 75 11.59 -7.28 -4.04
N GLY A 76 10.28 -7.51 -3.86
CA GLY A 76 9.35 -7.65 -4.98
C GLY A 76 9.17 -6.37 -5.78
N SER A 77 8.97 -5.24 -5.12
CA SER A 77 8.82 -3.96 -5.81
C SER A 77 10.13 -3.48 -6.46
N LYS A 78 11.26 -3.66 -5.79
CA LYS A 78 12.60 -3.40 -6.37
C LYS A 78 12.82 -4.24 -7.62
N TYR A 79 12.55 -5.55 -7.54
CA TYR A 79 12.69 -6.44 -8.69
C TYR A 79 11.78 -6.00 -9.84
N PHE A 80 10.52 -5.66 -9.56
CA PHE A 80 9.59 -5.21 -10.58
C PHE A 80 10.07 -3.95 -11.30
N VAL A 81 10.54 -2.93 -10.59
CA VAL A 81 10.98 -1.68 -11.23
C VAL A 81 12.32 -1.81 -11.97
N GLU A 82 13.10 -2.86 -11.67
CA GLU A 82 14.34 -3.21 -12.38
C GLU A 82 14.08 -4.13 -13.58
N HIS A 83 13.05 -4.98 -13.50
CA HIS A 83 12.66 -5.95 -14.53
C HIS A 83 11.17 -5.82 -14.87
N PRO A 84 10.72 -4.65 -15.32
CA PRO A 84 9.29 -4.37 -15.46
C PRO A 84 8.66 -5.16 -16.60
N THR A 85 7.46 -5.69 -16.38
CA THR A 85 6.67 -6.39 -17.40
C THR A 85 6.01 -5.43 -18.39
N ILE A 86 6.00 -4.14 -18.08
CA ILE A 86 5.57 -3.04 -18.96
C ILE A 86 6.61 -1.92 -18.91
N SER A 87 6.73 -1.11 -19.97
CA SER A 87 7.65 0.03 -19.93
C SER A 87 7.32 0.96 -18.76
N THR A 88 8.31 1.28 -17.93
CA THR A 88 8.17 2.23 -16.80
C THR A 88 7.75 3.63 -17.27
N GLU A 89 8.12 4.05 -18.48
CA GLU A 89 7.71 5.31 -19.09
C GLU A 89 6.19 5.38 -19.34
N LYS A 90 5.52 4.22 -19.38
CA LYS A 90 4.06 4.12 -19.51
C LYS A 90 3.35 4.05 -18.18
N ILE A 91 4.06 4.00 -17.06
CA ILE A 91 3.45 4.07 -15.73
C ILE A 91 3.17 5.53 -15.41
N ASN A 92 1.90 5.86 -15.23
CA ASN A 92 1.48 7.21 -14.88
C ASN A 92 1.80 7.53 -13.42
N PHE A 93 1.39 6.62 -12.53
CA PHE A 93 1.67 6.66 -11.10
C PHE A 93 1.41 5.30 -10.46
N MET A 94 1.86 5.15 -9.21
CA MET A 94 1.60 3.96 -8.40
C MET A 94 0.85 4.33 -7.14
N ILE A 95 -0.17 3.55 -6.80
CA ILE A 95 -0.88 3.56 -5.52
C ILE A 95 -0.43 2.36 -4.71
N ASN A 96 0.10 2.61 -3.53
CA ASN A 96 0.45 1.60 -2.55
C ASN A 96 -0.54 1.61 -1.39
N MET A 97 -1.00 0.44 -1.00
CA MET A 97 -1.85 0.26 0.17
C MET A 97 -1.13 -0.64 1.16
N ASP A 98 -0.91 -0.12 2.35
CA ASP A 98 -0.19 -0.83 3.39
C ASP A 98 -0.82 -0.48 4.74
N MET A 99 -1.31 -1.51 5.44
CA MET A 99 -2.05 -1.36 6.70
C MET A 99 -3.24 -0.39 6.57
N ILE A 100 -4.22 -0.75 5.75
CA ILE A 100 -5.42 0.07 5.51
C ILE A 100 -6.68 -0.43 6.22
N GLY A 101 -6.56 -1.46 7.06
CA GLY A 101 -7.69 -2.18 7.67
C GLY A 101 -8.08 -1.70 9.07
N ARG A 102 -7.39 -0.70 9.65
CA ARG A 102 -7.70 -0.21 11.01
C ARG A 102 -7.91 1.31 11.02
N TYR A 103 -8.87 1.76 10.23
CA TYR A 103 -9.19 3.19 10.18
C TYR A 103 -9.74 3.68 11.53
N ASP A 104 -9.16 4.77 12.02
CA ASP A 104 -9.60 5.50 13.21
C ASP A 104 -9.91 6.95 12.82
N ALA A 105 -11.17 7.35 12.94
CA ALA A 105 -11.61 8.68 12.54
C ALA A 105 -10.88 9.82 13.29
N SER A 106 -10.37 9.55 14.50
CA SER A 106 -9.58 10.53 15.26
C SER A 106 -8.17 10.72 14.70
N LYS A 107 -7.63 9.68 14.05
CA LYS A 107 -6.32 9.70 13.41
C LYS A 107 -6.39 10.08 11.94
N GLY A 108 -7.46 9.66 11.25
CA GLY A 108 -7.64 9.83 9.81
C GLY A 108 -6.80 8.83 8.99
N LEU A 109 -7.03 8.86 7.68
CA LEU A 109 -6.26 8.11 6.67
C LEU A 109 -5.04 8.95 6.26
N SER A 110 -3.86 8.41 6.43
CA SER A 110 -2.62 9.03 5.94
C SER A 110 -2.42 8.73 4.46
N VAL A 111 -2.09 9.76 3.69
CA VAL A 111 -1.74 9.64 2.27
C VAL A 111 -0.40 10.32 2.04
N GLY A 112 0.65 9.50 1.93
CA GLY A 112 2.00 9.94 1.56
C GLY A 112 2.14 10.13 0.06
N GLY A 113 3.19 10.84 -0.36
CA GLY A 113 3.54 11.02 -1.77
C GLY A 113 2.82 12.17 -2.47
N THR A 114 2.08 13.00 -1.76
CA THR A 114 1.30 14.08 -2.39
C THR A 114 2.15 15.18 -3.03
N GLY A 115 3.44 15.26 -2.72
CA GLY A 115 4.41 16.11 -3.39
C GLY A 115 5.02 15.53 -4.66
N THR A 116 4.72 14.26 -5.01
CA THR A 116 5.32 13.59 -6.17
C THR A 116 4.67 13.95 -7.51
N SER A 117 3.53 14.63 -7.49
CA SER A 117 2.88 15.18 -8.68
C SER A 117 2.06 16.42 -8.32
N THR A 118 2.05 17.39 -9.22
CA THR A 118 1.31 18.66 -9.06
C THR A 118 -0.22 18.49 -9.09
N VAL A 119 -0.73 17.34 -9.56
CA VAL A 119 -2.18 17.09 -9.62
C VAL A 119 -2.76 16.65 -8.28
N TRP A 120 -1.96 16.11 -7.36
CA TRP A 120 -2.45 15.54 -6.11
C TRP A 120 -3.10 16.57 -5.20
N GLU A 121 -2.52 17.76 -5.10
CA GLU A 121 -3.07 18.82 -4.24
C GLU A 121 -4.49 19.19 -4.65
N SER A 122 -4.74 19.37 -5.94
CA SER A 122 -6.09 19.70 -6.44
C SER A 122 -7.08 18.55 -6.25
N LEU A 123 -6.63 17.32 -6.43
CA LEU A 123 -7.43 16.11 -6.22
C LEU A 123 -7.90 16.02 -4.77
N PHE A 124 -6.98 16.09 -3.81
CA PHE A 124 -7.32 15.97 -2.38
C PHE A 124 -8.13 17.18 -1.85
N LYS A 125 -7.90 18.38 -2.38
CA LYS A 125 -8.79 19.53 -2.11
C LYS A 125 -10.22 19.30 -2.57
N GLY A 126 -10.41 18.65 -3.72
CA GLY A 126 -11.73 18.28 -4.24
C GLY A 126 -12.45 17.21 -3.42
N MET A 127 -11.72 16.44 -2.60
CA MET A 127 -12.27 15.42 -1.71
C MET A 127 -12.63 15.97 -0.31
N SER A 128 -12.46 17.28 -0.08
CA SER A 128 -12.87 17.94 1.18
C SER A 128 -14.38 17.78 1.36
N GLY A 129 -14.80 17.14 2.46
CA GLY A 129 -16.20 16.74 2.67
C GLY A 129 -16.46 15.23 2.57
N SER A 130 -15.44 14.44 2.27
CA SER A 130 -15.48 12.99 2.43
C SER A 130 -15.77 12.62 3.89
N SER A 131 -16.46 11.49 4.10
CA SER A 131 -16.67 10.90 5.44
C SER A 131 -15.34 10.39 6.06
N VAL A 132 -14.29 10.25 5.24
CA VAL A 132 -12.95 9.82 5.67
C VAL A 132 -12.07 11.06 5.83
N ALA A 133 -11.57 11.28 7.04
CA ALA A 133 -10.59 12.34 7.30
C ALA A 133 -9.24 11.93 6.66
N ILE A 134 -8.72 12.76 5.76
CA ILE A 134 -7.46 12.51 5.05
C ILE A 134 -6.38 13.44 5.59
N LYS A 135 -5.21 12.90 5.92
CA LYS A 135 -3.98 13.61 6.24
C LYS A 135 -2.96 13.35 5.16
N THR A 136 -2.38 14.40 4.59
CA THR A 136 -1.43 14.28 3.49
C THR A 136 0.01 14.54 3.95
N ASP A 137 0.94 13.81 3.36
CA ASP A 137 2.39 14.05 3.44
C ASP A 137 2.98 14.12 2.04
N SER A 138 3.92 15.04 1.83
CA SER A 138 4.49 15.29 0.50
C SER A 138 5.55 14.27 0.09
N SER A 139 6.17 13.57 1.04
CA SER A 139 7.28 12.65 0.77
C SER A 139 6.84 11.47 -0.09
N GLY A 140 7.56 11.22 -1.18
CA GLY A 140 7.44 9.98 -1.96
C GLY A 140 8.31 8.84 -1.41
N MET A 141 9.15 9.12 -0.42
CA MET A 141 9.94 8.13 0.31
C MET A 141 9.20 7.64 1.54
N GLY A 142 9.31 6.36 1.81
CA GLY A 142 8.72 5.73 2.99
C GLY A 142 9.12 4.25 3.09
N PRO A 143 8.72 3.57 4.15
CA PRO A 143 9.14 2.20 4.44
C PRO A 143 8.23 1.15 3.79
N SER A 144 7.76 1.38 2.55
CA SER A 144 6.93 0.42 1.83
C SER A 144 7.17 0.50 0.31
N ASP A 145 6.54 -0.37 -0.47
CA ASP A 145 6.78 -0.63 -1.89
C ASP A 145 6.73 0.60 -2.81
N HIS A 146 5.98 1.65 -2.45
CA HIS A 146 5.93 2.91 -3.21
C HIS A 146 7.30 3.57 -3.37
N ALA A 147 8.20 3.38 -2.39
CA ALA A 147 9.54 3.95 -2.43
C ALA A 147 10.34 3.44 -3.64
N SER A 148 10.17 2.16 -4.02
CA SER A 148 10.83 1.58 -5.19
C SER A 148 10.44 2.27 -6.48
N PHE A 149 9.18 2.66 -6.64
CA PHE A 149 8.66 3.39 -7.79
C PHE A 149 9.11 4.85 -7.78
N TYR A 150 9.04 5.49 -6.63
CA TYR A 150 9.50 6.88 -6.48
C TYR A 150 10.97 7.06 -6.86
N LEU A 151 11.83 6.12 -6.47
CA LEU A 151 13.26 6.12 -6.86
C LEU A 151 13.48 5.97 -8.36
N LYS A 152 12.48 5.53 -9.12
CA LYS A 152 12.48 5.51 -10.60
C LYS A 152 11.77 6.72 -11.22
N ASN A 153 11.54 7.77 -10.44
CA ASN A 153 10.83 9.00 -10.85
C ASN A 153 9.37 8.76 -11.29
N ILE A 154 8.73 7.72 -10.75
CA ILE A 154 7.30 7.47 -10.95
C ILE A 154 6.56 8.13 -9.79
N PRO A 155 5.55 8.99 -10.03
CA PRO A 155 4.72 9.55 -8.97
C PRO A 155 4.02 8.46 -8.16
N VAL A 156 3.90 8.66 -6.84
CA VAL A 156 3.33 7.66 -5.95
C VAL A 156 2.34 8.26 -4.98
N LEU A 157 1.40 7.43 -4.51
CA LEU A 157 0.60 7.66 -3.32
C LEU A 157 0.69 6.43 -2.42
N HIS A 158 0.83 6.66 -1.12
CA HIS A 158 0.89 5.62 -0.11
C HIS A 158 -0.24 5.80 0.91
N PHE A 159 -1.15 4.85 0.97
CA PHE A 159 -2.30 4.85 1.87
C PHE A 159 -2.01 4.00 3.10
N PHE A 160 -2.26 4.57 4.28
CA PHE A 160 -1.91 3.99 5.57
C PHE A 160 -2.86 4.48 6.66
N THR A 161 -3.42 3.60 7.48
CA THR A 161 -4.32 3.98 8.58
C THR A 161 -3.61 4.24 9.90
N GLY A 162 -2.31 3.98 9.96
CA GLY A 162 -1.48 4.25 11.14
C GLY A 162 -1.02 2.96 11.84
N SER A 163 0.09 3.08 12.56
CA SER A 163 0.60 1.98 13.37
C SER A 163 -0.29 1.71 14.57
N HIS A 164 -0.31 0.46 15.04
CA HIS A 164 -1.06 -0.03 16.19
C HIS A 164 -0.21 -0.97 17.06
N ASN A 165 -0.71 -1.34 18.22
CA ASN A 165 0.05 -2.14 19.19
C ASN A 165 0.31 -3.59 18.76
N ASP A 166 -0.39 -4.07 17.72
CA ASP A 166 -0.25 -5.42 17.17
C ASP A 166 0.73 -5.48 16.00
N TYR A 167 1.23 -4.32 15.52
CA TYR A 167 2.18 -4.25 14.41
C TYR A 167 3.38 -5.18 14.63
N HIS A 168 3.69 -6.01 13.63
CA HIS A 168 4.75 -7.03 13.67
C HIS A 168 4.63 -8.03 14.83
N LYS A 169 3.39 -8.40 15.19
CA LYS A 169 3.12 -9.38 16.26
C LYS A 169 2.12 -10.44 15.81
N PRO A 170 2.15 -11.64 16.44
CA PRO A 170 1.14 -12.67 16.18
C PRO A 170 -0.30 -12.22 16.44
N SER A 171 -0.47 -11.14 17.21
CA SER A 171 -1.78 -10.59 17.56
C SER A 171 -2.38 -9.67 16.51
N ASP A 172 -1.74 -9.47 15.35
CA ASP A 172 -2.35 -8.78 14.22
C ASP A 172 -3.33 -9.72 13.49
N ASP A 173 -4.53 -9.78 14.04
CA ASP A 173 -5.59 -10.73 13.68
C ASP A 173 -6.76 -10.06 12.97
N TRP A 174 -7.51 -10.87 12.21
CA TRP A 174 -8.62 -10.45 11.35
C TRP A 174 -9.79 -9.82 12.14
N ASP A 175 -10.03 -10.22 13.38
CA ASP A 175 -11.09 -9.71 14.23
C ASP A 175 -10.91 -8.24 14.67
N LYS A 176 -9.77 -7.67 14.35
CA LYS A 176 -9.40 -6.28 14.63
C LYS A 176 -9.49 -5.35 13.41
N ILE A 177 -9.81 -5.90 12.25
CA ILE A 177 -10.00 -5.14 11.00
C ILE A 177 -11.40 -4.50 10.98
N ASN A 178 -11.52 -3.25 10.46
CA ASN A 178 -12.79 -2.54 10.37
C ASN A 178 -13.09 -1.99 8.97
#